data_884fac0c97d03bec20f503b23e6a7882
#
_entry.id   884fac0c97d03bec20f503b23e6a7882
#
_cell.length_a   1.000
_cell.length_b   1.000
_cell.length_c   1.000
_cell.angle_alpha   90.00
_cell.angle_beta   90.00
_cell.angle_gamma   90.00
#
_symmetry.space_group_name_H-M   'P 1'
#
loop_
_entity.id
_entity.type
_entity.pdbx_description
1 polymer ?
#
loop_
_entity_poly.entity_id
_entity_poly.type
_entity_poly.pdbx_seq_one_letter_code
_entity_poly.pdbx_strand_id
1 'polypeptide(L)' 'MSRHEQLIEYITDDIVSFIMEDFKGPVLEAMQRLYTSETFSKLSNVETGLYLESSAYVYDIYKSEKENGRIIQQEI' A
#
# COMPACT_ATOMS: atom_id res chain seq x y z
N MET A 1 -14.72 12.23 8.85
CA MET A 1 -13.94 11.12 8.34
C MET A 1 -13.82 10.06 9.40
N SER A 2 -14.05 8.82 9.06
CA SER A 2 -14.00 7.74 10.02
C SER A 2 -12.55 7.44 10.40
N ARG A 3 -12.40 6.73 11.51
CA ARG A 3 -11.07 6.42 12.01
C ARG A 3 -10.29 5.55 11.02
N HIS A 4 -10.93 4.54 10.45
CA HIS A 4 -10.21 3.68 9.53
C HIS A 4 -9.86 4.41 8.24
N GLU A 5 -10.67 5.37 7.82
CA GLU A 5 -10.32 6.18 6.65
C GLU A 5 -9.08 7.01 6.91
N GLN A 6 -8.96 7.55 8.10
CA GLN A 6 -7.77 8.32 8.47
C GLN A 6 -6.53 7.44 8.47
N LEU A 7 -6.65 6.24 9.01
CA LEU A 7 -5.53 5.32 9.05
C LEU A 7 -5.12 4.88 7.65
N ILE A 8 -6.09 4.62 6.79
CA ILE A 8 -5.81 4.24 5.41
C ILE A 8 -5.07 5.37 4.71
N GLU A 9 -5.53 6.61 4.90
CA GLU A 9 -4.89 7.76 4.29
C GLU A 9 -3.47 7.94 4.76
N TYR A 10 -3.25 7.75 6.04
CA TYR A 10 -1.93 7.90 6.63
C TYR A 10 -0.96 6.88 6.03
N ILE A 11 -1.39 5.62 5.95
CA ILE A 11 -0.56 4.57 5.37
C ILE A 11 -0.33 4.85 3.89
N THR A 12 -1.36 5.31 3.19
CA THR A 12 -1.25 5.63 1.77
C THR A 12 -0.16 6.67 1.54
N ASP A 13 -0.17 7.74 2.34
CA ASP A 13 0.83 8.79 2.21
C ASP A 13 2.24 8.26 2.45
N ASP A 14 2.39 7.41 3.46
CA ASP A 14 3.69 6.81 3.75
C ASP A 14 4.19 5.98 2.58
N ILE A 15 3.30 5.17 2.00
CA ILE A 15 3.72 4.28 0.92
C ILE A 15 4.07 5.07 -0.33
N VAL A 16 3.32 6.13 -0.61
CA VAL A 16 3.65 6.98 -1.75
C VAL A 16 5.07 7.52 -1.59
N SER A 17 5.41 7.96 -0.37
CA SER A 17 6.76 8.45 -0.09
C SER A 17 7.81 7.36 -0.30
N PHE A 18 7.52 6.14 0.15
CA PHE A 18 8.45 5.03 -0.03
C PHE A 18 8.67 4.73 -1.51
N ILE A 19 7.58 4.76 -2.30
CA ILE A 19 7.69 4.50 -3.73
C ILE A 19 8.55 5.57 -4.40
N MET A 20 8.32 6.83 -4.03
CA MET A 20 9.11 7.92 -4.59
C MET A 20 10.59 7.76 -4.29
N GLU A 21 10.89 7.33 -3.08
CA GLU A 21 12.28 7.10 -2.67
C GLU A 21 12.93 5.98 -3.46
N ASP A 22 12.19 4.89 -3.62
CA ASP A 22 12.77 3.70 -4.24
C ASP A 22 12.86 3.80 -5.74
N PHE A 23 11.91 4.47 -6.38
CA PHE A 23 11.86 4.54 -7.84
C PHE A 23 12.23 5.90 -8.39
N LYS A 24 12.43 6.88 -7.51
CA LYS A 24 12.88 8.20 -7.90
C LYS A 24 12.01 8.90 -8.92
N GLY A 25 10.69 8.67 -8.83
CA GLY A 25 9.75 9.25 -9.76
C GLY A 25 8.93 10.35 -9.14
N PRO A 26 8.11 11.02 -9.95
CA PRO A 26 7.24 12.07 -9.45
C PRO A 26 6.09 11.51 -8.61
N VAL A 27 5.50 12.36 -7.78
CA VAL A 27 4.46 11.94 -6.86
C VAL A 27 3.26 11.34 -7.59
N LEU A 28 2.89 11.91 -8.73
CA LEU A 28 1.72 11.43 -9.46
C LEU A 28 1.94 10.00 -9.95
N GLU A 29 3.14 9.70 -10.39
CA GLU A 29 3.42 8.34 -10.83
C GLU A 29 3.38 7.37 -9.66
N ALA A 30 3.93 7.78 -8.52
CA ALA A 30 3.91 6.94 -7.33
C ALA A 30 2.48 6.66 -6.91
N MET A 31 1.63 7.69 -6.91
CA MET A 31 0.23 7.51 -6.56
C MET A 31 -0.47 6.57 -7.51
N GLN A 32 -0.20 6.72 -8.81
CA GLN A 32 -0.79 5.85 -9.81
C GLN A 32 -0.40 4.40 -9.60
N ARG A 33 0.87 4.17 -9.34
CA ARG A 33 1.35 2.81 -9.10
C ARG A 33 0.66 2.17 -7.90
N LEU A 34 0.49 2.96 -6.85
CA LEU A 34 -0.16 2.43 -5.65
C LEU A 34 -1.64 2.19 -5.87
N TYR A 35 -2.33 3.18 -6.43
CA TYR A 35 -3.79 3.11 -6.58
C TYR A 35 -4.25 1.99 -7.50
N THR A 36 -3.40 1.57 -8.43
CA THR A 36 -3.76 0.49 -9.34
C THR A 36 -3.30 -0.87 -8.84
N SER A 37 -2.74 -0.92 -7.64
CA SER A 37 -2.19 -2.16 -7.12
C SER A 37 -3.25 -2.96 -6.34
N GLU A 38 -3.02 -4.26 -6.26
CA GLU A 38 -3.84 -5.13 -5.43
C GLU A 38 -3.69 -4.77 -3.96
N THR A 39 -2.48 -4.37 -3.59
CA THR A 39 -2.20 -3.98 -2.21
C THR A 39 -3.11 -2.85 -1.77
N PHE A 40 -3.31 -1.85 -2.63
CA PHE A 40 -4.17 -0.74 -2.26
C PHE A 40 -5.62 -1.19 -2.16
N SER A 41 -6.04 -2.09 -3.02
CA SER A 41 -7.39 -2.64 -2.96
C SER A 41 -7.63 -3.30 -1.60
N LYS A 42 -6.66 -4.07 -1.13
CA LYS A 42 -6.79 -4.73 0.16
C LYS A 42 -6.70 -3.74 1.32
N LEU A 43 -5.83 -2.74 1.19
CA LEU A 43 -5.71 -1.72 2.23
C LEU A 43 -7.02 -0.96 2.40
N SER A 44 -7.69 -0.68 1.30
CA SER A 44 -8.95 0.08 1.32
C SER A 44 -10.11 -0.75 1.82
N ASN A 45 -9.98 -2.06 1.82
CA ASN A 45 -11.04 -2.94 2.29
C ASN A 45 -10.90 -3.15 3.78
N VAL A 46 -11.81 -2.54 4.53
CA VAL A 46 -11.75 -2.55 5.99
C VAL A 46 -11.71 -3.97 6.55
N GLU A 47 -12.35 -4.90 5.86
CA GLU A 47 -12.45 -6.27 6.35
C GLU A 47 -11.12 -7.00 6.38
N THR A 48 -10.15 -6.56 5.57
CA THR A 48 -8.83 -7.20 5.59
C THR A 48 -8.02 -6.84 6.83
N GLY A 49 -8.37 -5.73 7.48
CA GLY A 49 -7.62 -5.26 8.63
C GLY A 49 -6.23 -4.74 8.31
N LEU A 50 -5.91 -4.63 7.04
CA LEU A 50 -4.56 -4.21 6.64
C LEU A 50 -4.25 -2.79 7.10
N TYR A 51 -5.28 -1.96 7.23
CA TYR A 51 -5.09 -0.59 7.68
C TYR A 51 -4.63 -0.50 9.13
N LEU A 52 -4.66 -1.62 9.85
CA LEU A 52 -4.20 -1.66 11.24
C LEU A 52 -2.72 -2.03 11.35
N GLU A 53 -2.11 -2.39 10.24
CA GLU A 53 -0.70 -2.75 10.22
C GLU A 53 0.17 -1.53 10.00
N SER A 54 1.49 -1.70 10.17
CA SER A 54 2.39 -0.59 9.95
C SER A 54 2.53 -0.30 8.45
N SER A 55 2.91 0.94 8.14
CA SER A 55 3.15 1.30 6.74
C SER A 55 4.26 0.45 6.13
N ALA A 56 5.29 0.12 6.92
CA ALA A 56 6.38 -0.71 6.42
C ALA A 56 5.89 -2.09 6.04
N TYR A 57 4.99 -2.66 6.83
CA TYR A 57 4.45 -3.97 6.54
C TYR A 57 3.64 -3.94 5.24
N VAL A 58 2.80 -2.92 5.09
CA VAL A 58 1.97 -2.79 3.90
C VAL A 58 2.85 -2.57 2.68
N TYR A 59 3.92 -1.80 2.83
CA TYR A 59 4.83 -1.56 1.72
C TYR A 59 5.56 -2.84 1.31
N ASP A 60 5.89 -3.69 2.27
CA ASP A 60 6.49 -4.99 1.94
C ASP A 60 5.55 -5.82 1.07
N ILE A 61 4.26 -5.79 1.38
CA ILE A 61 3.28 -6.49 0.56
C ILE A 61 3.23 -5.90 -0.84
N TYR A 62 3.28 -4.58 -0.93
CA TYR A 62 3.29 -3.90 -2.23
C TYR A 62 4.51 -4.30 -3.06
N LYS A 63 5.68 -4.31 -2.43
CA LYS A 63 6.90 -4.67 -3.15
C LYS A 63 6.84 -6.12 -3.63
N SER A 64 6.32 -6.99 -2.79
CA SER A 64 6.17 -8.39 -3.16
C SER A 64 5.23 -8.54 -4.36
N GLU A 65 4.15 -7.77 -4.35
CA GLU A 65 3.22 -7.79 -5.48
C GLU A 65 3.92 -7.37 -6.76
N LYS A 66 4.74 -6.31 -6.70
CA LYS A 66 5.41 -5.81 -7.89
C LYS A 66 6.47 -6.76 -8.40
N GLU A 67 7.16 -7.44 -7.50
CA GLU A 67 8.19 -8.40 -7.88
C GLU A 67 7.60 -9.66 -8.50
N ASN A 68 6.44 -10.06 -8.05
CA ASN A 68 5.83 -11.33 -8.45
C ASN A 68 4.63 -11.16 -9.36
N GLY A 69 4.27 -9.92 -9.68
CA GLY A 69 3.12 -9.65 -10.52
C GLY A 69 1.78 -9.74 -9.81
N ARG A 70 1.79 -10.13 -8.54
CA ARG A 70 0.58 -10.21 -7.75
C ARG A 70 0.96 -10.42 -6.30
N ILE A 71 -0.01 -10.27 -5.41
CA ILE A 71 0.23 -10.51 -4.01
C ILE A 71 0.39 -12.01 -3.78
N ILE A 72 1.49 -12.37 -3.15
CA ILE A 72 1.71 -13.73 -2.68
C ILE A 72 1.65 -13.68 -1.18
N GLN A 73 0.55 -14.16 -0.64
CA GLN A 73 0.35 -14.14 0.79
C GLN A 73 0.54 -15.52 1.34
N GLN A 74 1.41 -15.59 2.32
CA GLN A 74 1.59 -16.84 3.02
C GLN A 74 0.41 -17.04 3.92
N GLU A 75 -0.37 -18.02 3.62
CA GLU A 75 -1.46 -18.37 4.51
C GLU A 75 -0.91 -19.20 5.63
N ILE A 76 -1.16 -18.72 6.76
CA ILE A 76 -0.58 -19.39 7.90
C ILE A 76 -1.62 -20.21 8.63
#